data_c30236a2f2298fd89ea4fef397c5624e
#
_entry.id   c30236a2f2298fd89ea4fef397c5624e
#
_cell.length_a   1.000
_cell.length_b   1.000
_cell.length_c   1.000
_cell.angle_alpha   90.00
_cell.angle_beta   90.00
_cell.angle_gamma   90.00
#
_symmetry.space_group_name_H-M   'P 1'
#
loop_
_entity.id
_entity.type
_entity.pdbx_description
1 polymer ?
#
loop_
_entity_poly.entity_id
_entity_poly.type
_entity_poly.pdbx_seq_one_letter_code
_entity_poly.pdbx_strand_id
1 'polypeptide(L)'
;MSTTSDLHHKLQNGLIASCQPVPGSTMDTPEIVAAMACAALAGGAVGLRVEGINNILAVRRVTDAPIIGIIKRDLPDSEVRITPWLEDVDALSAAGADIIAFDVTCRPRPVTVEALYQRVRATGCLAMADASNLDDGLLAHRLGIDFIGTTLSGYTQDPVPSEPDLALVKQLAQAGCRVIAEGRYNSPALAAAAISAGAYAVTVGSAITRIEHICGWFCDAIEQHEAAKLTEY
;
A
#
# COMPACT_ATOMS: atom_id res chain seq x y z
N MET A 1 10.33 -7.49 -19.83
CA MET A 1 10.54 -7.18 -18.39
C MET A 1 11.07 -5.75 -18.32
N SER A 2 10.40 -4.86 -17.59
CA SER A 2 10.91 -3.51 -17.32
C SER A 2 12.22 -3.60 -16.54
N THR A 3 13.18 -2.76 -16.86
CA THR A 3 14.41 -2.69 -16.06
C THR A 3 14.09 -2.04 -14.70
N THR A 4 14.93 -2.29 -13.69
CA THR A 4 14.81 -1.64 -12.36
C THR A 4 14.72 -0.11 -12.49
N SER A 5 15.51 0.49 -13.39
CA SER A 5 15.49 1.93 -13.66
C SER A 5 14.13 2.39 -14.22
N ASP A 6 13.51 1.60 -15.09
CA ASP A 6 12.21 1.92 -15.68
C ASP A 6 11.09 1.91 -14.63
N LEU A 7 11.13 0.96 -13.68
CA LEU A 7 10.14 0.88 -12.59
C LEU A 7 10.24 2.09 -11.66
N HIS A 8 11.46 2.51 -11.30
CA HIS A 8 11.66 3.73 -10.53
C HIS A 8 11.08 4.94 -11.26
N HIS A 9 11.43 5.17 -12.51
CA HIS A 9 10.93 6.30 -13.28
C HIS A 9 9.41 6.33 -13.42
N LYS A 10 8.79 5.16 -13.68
CA LYS A 10 7.33 5.07 -13.84
C LYS A 10 6.56 5.48 -12.58
N LEU A 11 7.06 5.15 -11.40
CA LEU A 11 6.36 5.44 -10.14
C LEU A 11 6.56 6.85 -9.62
N GLN A 12 7.61 7.55 -10.05
CA GLN A 12 7.98 8.85 -9.50
C GLN A 12 6.89 9.91 -9.68
N ASN A 13 6.53 10.59 -8.58
CA ASN A 13 5.48 11.61 -8.51
C ASN A 13 4.09 11.13 -8.97
N GLY A 14 3.86 9.82 -8.93
CA GLY A 14 2.65 9.20 -9.44
C GLY A 14 1.72 8.67 -8.36
N LEU A 15 0.48 8.38 -8.81
CA LEU A 15 -0.53 7.68 -8.03
C LEU A 15 -0.38 6.17 -8.23
N ILE A 16 -0.29 5.44 -7.13
CA ILE A 16 -0.42 3.99 -7.10
C ILE A 16 -1.84 3.67 -6.60
N ALA A 17 -2.63 2.98 -7.40
CA ALA A 17 -3.96 2.56 -6.97
C ALA A 17 -3.88 1.23 -6.21
N SER A 18 -4.33 1.22 -4.95
CA SER A 18 -4.43 0.01 -4.15
C SER A 18 -5.74 -0.70 -4.47
N CYS A 19 -5.69 -1.69 -5.37
CA CYS A 19 -6.84 -2.48 -5.79
C CYS A 19 -7.08 -3.64 -4.81
N GLN A 20 -7.58 -3.29 -3.63
CA GLN A 20 -7.88 -4.20 -2.52
C GLN A 20 -9.30 -3.94 -2.03
N PRO A 21 -10.32 -4.61 -2.60
CA PRO A 21 -11.70 -4.48 -2.16
C PRO A 21 -11.87 -4.93 -0.71
N VAL A 22 -13.04 -4.67 -0.14
CA VAL A 22 -13.38 -5.18 1.19
C VAL A 22 -13.44 -6.72 1.12
N PRO A 23 -12.70 -7.45 1.96
CA PRO A 23 -12.66 -8.90 1.92
C PRO A 23 -14.07 -9.52 2.02
N GLY A 24 -14.41 -10.43 1.12
CA GLY A 24 -15.71 -11.12 1.06
C GLY A 24 -16.85 -10.27 0.53
N SER A 25 -16.59 -9.03 0.06
CA SER A 25 -17.61 -8.20 -0.60
C SER A 25 -17.89 -8.68 -2.03
N THR A 26 -18.94 -8.14 -2.65
CA THR A 26 -19.26 -8.41 -4.06
C THR A 26 -18.17 -7.95 -5.03
N MET A 27 -17.30 -7.05 -4.59
CA MET A 27 -16.17 -6.53 -5.38
C MET A 27 -14.91 -7.39 -5.21
N ASP A 28 -14.89 -8.36 -4.28
CA ASP A 28 -13.73 -9.18 -3.95
C ASP A 28 -13.62 -10.43 -4.84
N THR A 29 -13.46 -10.20 -6.14
CA THR A 29 -13.17 -11.25 -7.11
C THR A 29 -12.01 -10.84 -8.03
N PRO A 30 -11.20 -11.80 -8.54
CA PRO A 30 -10.06 -11.49 -9.41
C PRO A 30 -10.43 -10.71 -10.67
N GLU A 31 -11.60 -10.99 -11.25
CA GLU A 31 -12.11 -10.30 -12.44
C GLU A 31 -12.43 -8.83 -12.16
N ILE A 32 -13.05 -8.56 -11.00
CA ILE A 32 -13.38 -7.19 -10.60
C ILE A 32 -12.10 -6.43 -10.21
N VAL A 33 -11.18 -7.06 -9.50
CA VAL A 33 -9.87 -6.44 -9.18
C VAL A 33 -9.10 -6.10 -10.46
N ALA A 34 -9.11 -6.94 -11.49
CA ALA A 34 -8.51 -6.64 -12.79
C ALA A 34 -9.22 -5.46 -13.49
N ALA A 35 -10.56 -5.39 -13.41
CA ALA A 35 -11.31 -4.27 -13.96
C ALA A 35 -11.01 -2.95 -13.23
N MET A 36 -10.92 -2.97 -11.88
CA MET A 36 -10.49 -1.82 -11.08
C MET A 36 -9.10 -1.33 -11.48
N ALA A 37 -8.16 -2.27 -11.66
CA ALA A 37 -6.80 -1.97 -12.08
C ALA A 37 -6.78 -1.25 -13.44
N CYS A 38 -7.50 -1.76 -14.43
CA CYS A 38 -7.63 -1.12 -15.74
C CYS A 38 -8.25 0.28 -15.64
N ALA A 39 -9.31 0.45 -14.85
CA ALA A 39 -9.97 1.73 -14.66
C ALA A 39 -9.04 2.75 -13.97
N ALA A 40 -8.29 2.33 -12.95
CA ALA A 40 -7.34 3.19 -12.26
C ALA A 40 -6.21 3.65 -13.19
N LEU A 41 -5.66 2.74 -14.00
CA LEU A 41 -4.63 3.08 -15.00
C LEU A 41 -5.16 4.02 -16.08
N ALA A 42 -6.38 3.81 -16.56
CA ALA A 42 -7.04 4.72 -17.51
C ALA A 42 -7.27 6.12 -16.89
N GLY A 43 -7.46 6.20 -15.58
CA GLY A 43 -7.55 7.44 -14.81
C GLY A 43 -6.20 8.11 -14.51
N GLY A 44 -5.08 7.51 -14.93
CA GLY A 44 -3.73 8.07 -14.78
C GLY A 44 -2.90 7.50 -13.62
N ALA A 45 -3.34 6.42 -12.95
CA ALA A 45 -2.48 5.71 -12.03
C ALA A 45 -1.27 5.12 -12.77
N VAL A 46 -0.09 5.20 -12.15
CA VAL A 46 1.19 4.77 -12.74
C VAL A 46 1.63 3.39 -12.26
N GLY A 47 0.96 2.86 -11.24
CA GLY A 47 1.22 1.56 -10.66
C GLY A 47 0.03 1.09 -9.84
N LEU A 48 0.09 -0.15 -9.43
CA LEU A 48 -0.98 -0.85 -8.72
C LEU A 48 -0.40 -1.51 -7.46
N ARG A 49 -1.19 -1.56 -6.39
CA ARG A 49 -0.92 -2.40 -5.23
C ARG A 49 -2.03 -3.43 -5.12
N VAL A 50 -1.67 -4.71 -5.15
CA VAL A 50 -2.63 -5.81 -5.27
C VAL A 50 -2.33 -6.87 -4.21
N GLU A 51 -3.38 -7.34 -3.54
CA GLU A 51 -3.32 -8.41 -2.54
C GLU A 51 -3.78 -9.72 -3.15
N GLY A 52 -3.01 -10.79 -2.87
CA GLY A 52 -3.38 -12.15 -3.22
C GLY A 52 -2.97 -12.59 -4.63
N ILE A 53 -2.55 -13.85 -4.72
CA ILE A 53 -1.97 -14.44 -5.94
C ILE A 53 -2.97 -14.43 -7.10
N ASN A 54 -4.22 -14.85 -6.86
CA ASN A 54 -5.23 -14.92 -7.92
C ASN A 54 -5.53 -13.54 -8.50
N ASN A 55 -5.56 -12.51 -7.65
CA ASN A 55 -5.78 -11.12 -8.07
C ASN A 55 -4.60 -10.62 -8.90
N ILE A 56 -3.35 -10.87 -8.47
CA ILE A 56 -2.15 -10.48 -9.23
C ILE A 56 -2.13 -11.17 -10.61
N LEU A 57 -2.42 -12.46 -10.67
CA LEU A 57 -2.51 -13.19 -11.93
C LEU A 57 -3.58 -12.62 -12.87
N ALA A 58 -4.76 -12.25 -12.33
CA ALA A 58 -5.82 -11.65 -13.12
C ALA A 58 -5.44 -10.26 -13.65
N VAL A 59 -4.84 -9.41 -12.79
CA VAL A 59 -4.35 -8.08 -13.17
C VAL A 59 -3.23 -8.19 -14.20
N ARG A 60 -2.28 -9.11 -14.03
CA ARG A 60 -1.15 -9.26 -14.96
C ARG A 60 -1.57 -9.70 -16.36
N ARG A 61 -2.71 -10.39 -16.50
CA ARG A 61 -3.27 -10.75 -17.82
C ARG A 61 -3.78 -9.55 -18.62
N VAL A 62 -4.07 -8.44 -17.98
CA VAL A 62 -4.70 -7.26 -18.59
C VAL A 62 -3.80 -6.03 -18.64
N THR A 63 -2.63 -6.05 -17.97
CA THR A 63 -1.70 -4.90 -17.98
C THR A 63 -0.26 -5.29 -17.68
N ASP A 64 0.68 -4.51 -18.25
CA ASP A 64 2.12 -4.53 -17.94
C ASP A 64 2.54 -3.40 -16.98
N ALA A 65 1.58 -2.71 -16.35
CA ALA A 65 1.87 -1.67 -15.37
C ALA A 65 2.58 -2.25 -14.14
N PRO A 66 3.39 -1.46 -13.41
CA PRO A 66 4.04 -1.91 -12.18
C PRO A 66 3.03 -2.42 -11.15
N ILE A 67 3.28 -3.61 -10.59
CA ILE A 67 2.48 -4.21 -9.52
C ILE A 67 3.32 -4.35 -8.26
N ILE A 68 2.87 -3.72 -7.17
CA ILE A 68 3.31 -4.00 -5.81
C ILE A 68 2.42 -5.12 -5.27
N GLY A 69 3.00 -6.31 -5.14
CA GLY A 69 2.30 -7.49 -4.65
C GLY A 69 2.43 -7.67 -3.14
N ILE A 70 1.36 -8.10 -2.50
CA ILE A 70 1.32 -8.52 -1.09
C ILE A 70 0.46 -9.76 -0.92
N ILE A 71 0.72 -10.49 0.16
CA ILE A 71 -0.18 -11.50 0.71
C ILE A 71 -0.46 -11.13 2.16
N LYS A 72 -1.73 -11.14 2.57
CA LYS A 72 -2.12 -10.94 3.96
C LYS A 72 -2.42 -12.28 4.61
N ARG A 73 -1.89 -12.48 5.82
CA ARG A 73 -2.13 -13.66 6.63
C ARG A 73 -2.44 -13.27 8.07
N ASP A 74 -3.41 -13.93 8.66
CA ASP A 74 -3.68 -13.87 10.08
C ASP A 74 -2.90 -14.99 10.76
N LEU A 75 -1.94 -14.62 11.61
CA LEU A 75 -1.06 -15.55 12.29
C LEU A 75 -1.48 -15.67 13.76
N PRO A 76 -1.46 -16.90 14.36
CA PRO A 76 -1.91 -17.08 15.74
C PRO A 76 -1.01 -16.39 16.77
N ASP A 77 0.28 -16.27 16.47
CA ASP A 77 1.30 -15.80 17.41
C ASP A 77 2.00 -14.50 16.96
N SER A 78 1.42 -13.78 15.98
CA SER A 78 2.01 -12.56 15.44
C SER A 78 0.96 -11.61 14.86
N GLU A 79 1.13 -10.32 15.12
CA GLU A 79 0.34 -9.26 14.48
C GLU A 79 0.86 -8.87 13.09
N VAL A 80 2.00 -9.40 12.69
CA VAL A 80 2.54 -9.19 11.33
C VAL A 80 1.67 -9.94 10.33
N ARG A 81 1.12 -9.21 9.37
CA ARG A 81 0.17 -9.77 8.39
C ARG A 81 0.69 -9.74 6.95
N ILE A 82 1.50 -8.74 6.61
CA ILE A 82 1.87 -8.46 5.22
C ILE A 82 3.10 -9.27 4.84
N THR A 83 2.91 -10.24 3.95
CA THR A 83 3.94 -11.10 3.35
C THR A 83 4.90 -11.68 4.41
N PRO A 84 4.38 -12.43 5.41
CA PRO A 84 5.18 -12.83 6.56
C PRO A 84 6.13 -14.02 6.31
N TRP A 85 5.99 -14.75 5.18
CA TRP A 85 6.72 -15.96 4.88
C TRP A 85 7.57 -15.86 3.61
N LEU A 86 8.63 -16.67 3.52
CA LEU A 86 9.48 -16.74 2.31
C LEU A 86 8.70 -17.29 1.11
N GLU A 87 7.82 -18.24 1.34
CA GLU A 87 6.94 -18.83 0.33
C GLU A 87 5.98 -17.80 -0.26
N ASP A 88 5.57 -16.80 0.52
CA ASP A 88 4.74 -15.70 0.02
C ASP A 88 5.51 -14.85 -0.99
N VAL A 89 6.79 -14.60 -0.72
CA VAL A 89 7.69 -13.88 -1.65
C VAL A 89 7.80 -14.64 -2.97
N ASP A 90 8.04 -15.95 -2.92
CA ASP A 90 8.16 -16.79 -4.10
C ASP A 90 6.87 -16.79 -4.93
N ALA A 91 5.73 -16.96 -4.26
CA ALA A 91 4.43 -16.98 -4.91
C ALA A 91 4.08 -15.63 -5.56
N LEU A 92 4.39 -14.51 -4.91
CA LEU A 92 4.19 -13.15 -5.45
C LEU A 92 5.04 -12.91 -6.70
N SER A 93 6.32 -13.29 -6.65
CA SER A 93 7.21 -13.20 -7.80
C SER A 93 6.73 -14.06 -8.96
N ALA A 94 6.34 -15.30 -8.71
CA ALA A 94 5.82 -16.23 -9.72
C ALA A 94 4.51 -15.74 -10.35
N ALA A 95 3.66 -15.04 -9.57
CA ALA A 95 2.42 -14.43 -10.06
C ALA A 95 2.65 -13.18 -10.93
N GLY A 96 3.86 -12.62 -10.94
CA GLY A 96 4.23 -11.48 -11.77
C GLY A 96 4.19 -10.13 -11.05
N ALA A 97 4.36 -10.10 -9.72
CA ALA A 97 4.65 -8.86 -9.01
C ALA A 97 6.03 -8.32 -9.43
N ASP A 98 6.14 -7.01 -9.65
CA ASP A 98 7.41 -6.33 -9.93
C ASP A 98 8.10 -5.87 -8.65
N ILE A 99 7.29 -5.54 -7.65
CA ILE A 99 7.70 -5.07 -6.33
C ILE A 99 6.99 -5.93 -5.30
N ILE A 100 7.69 -6.39 -4.28
CA ILE A 100 7.10 -7.18 -3.20
C ILE A 100 7.18 -6.35 -1.92
N ALA A 101 6.01 -6.05 -1.33
CA ALA A 101 5.93 -5.35 -0.07
C ALA A 101 5.76 -6.33 1.10
N PHE A 102 6.42 -6.03 2.22
CA PHE A 102 6.35 -6.80 3.45
C PHE A 102 6.48 -5.91 4.69
N ASP A 103 5.88 -6.36 5.78
CA ASP A 103 5.95 -5.70 7.08
C ASP A 103 7.39 -5.65 7.60
N VAL A 104 7.87 -4.47 8.04
CA VAL A 104 9.22 -4.30 8.59
C VAL A 104 9.21 -3.81 10.05
N THR A 105 8.05 -3.85 10.70
CA THR A 105 7.93 -3.44 12.11
C THR A 105 8.70 -4.37 13.03
N CYS A 106 9.07 -3.89 14.22
CA CYS A 106 9.79 -4.69 15.21
C CYS A 106 8.92 -5.70 15.98
N ARG A 107 7.65 -5.91 15.57
CA ARG A 107 6.72 -6.86 16.18
C ARG A 107 7.21 -8.31 16.03
N PRO A 108 6.84 -9.21 16.95
CA PRO A 108 7.15 -10.65 16.82
C PRO A 108 6.75 -11.18 15.44
N ARG A 109 7.63 -11.94 14.79
CA ARG A 109 7.44 -12.37 13.40
C ARG A 109 8.05 -13.74 13.14
N PRO A 110 7.49 -14.54 12.20
CA PRO A 110 7.99 -15.86 11.88
C PRO A 110 9.31 -15.85 11.10
N VAL A 111 9.51 -14.82 10.26
CA VAL A 111 10.72 -14.65 9.42
C VAL A 111 11.28 -13.25 9.62
N THR A 112 12.59 -13.11 9.74
CA THR A 112 13.23 -11.80 9.94
C THR A 112 13.10 -10.91 8.71
N VAL A 113 13.13 -9.58 8.89
CA VAL A 113 13.10 -8.59 7.82
C VAL A 113 14.22 -8.82 6.82
N GLU A 114 15.44 -9.11 7.32
CA GLU A 114 16.61 -9.37 6.50
C GLU A 114 16.42 -10.61 5.61
N ALA A 115 15.86 -11.70 6.15
CA ALA A 115 15.62 -12.92 5.39
C ALA A 115 14.56 -12.71 4.29
N LEU A 116 13.47 -11.99 4.58
CA LEU A 116 12.48 -11.60 3.59
C LEU A 116 13.11 -10.74 2.49
N TYR A 117 13.88 -9.72 2.86
CA TYR A 117 14.56 -8.85 1.89
C TYR A 117 15.52 -9.64 1.00
N GLN A 118 16.36 -10.51 1.57
CA GLN A 118 17.26 -11.36 0.78
C GLN A 118 16.48 -12.27 -0.19
N ARG A 119 15.34 -12.80 0.25
CA ARG A 119 14.49 -13.61 -0.63
C ARG A 119 13.90 -12.79 -1.78
N VAL A 120 13.39 -11.59 -1.51
CA VAL A 120 12.91 -10.68 -2.57
C VAL A 120 14.02 -10.39 -3.57
N ARG A 121 15.23 -10.06 -3.09
CA ARG A 121 16.39 -9.82 -3.98
C ARG A 121 16.73 -11.03 -4.85
N ALA A 122 16.62 -12.23 -4.31
CA ALA A 122 16.89 -13.47 -5.06
C ALA A 122 15.88 -13.74 -6.18
N THR A 123 14.66 -13.21 -6.09
CA THR A 123 13.66 -13.32 -7.17
C THR A 123 13.89 -12.31 -8.31
N GLY A 124 14.70 -11.28 -8.10
CA GLY A 124 14.89 -10.18 -9.05
C GLY A 124 13.84 -9.06 -8.94
N CYS A 125 12.84 -9.18 -8.05
CA CYS A 125 11.88 -8.12 -7.75
C CYS A 125 12.52 -6.99 -6.94
N LEU A 126 11.92 -5.80 -6.99
CA LEU A 126 12.19 -4.73 -6.04
C LEU A 126 11.48 -4.99 -4.70
N ALA A 127 12.02 -4.43 -3.64
CA ALA A 127 11.49 -4.56 -2.29
C ALA A 127 10.81 -3.27 -1.82
N MET A 128 9.67 -3.39 -1.14
CA MET A 128 9.03 -2.29 -0.42
C MET A 128 8.85 -2.68 1.04
N ALA A 129 9.26 -1.79 1.94
CA ALA A 129 9.09 -1.94 3.37
C ALA A 129 7.78 -1.27 3.82
N ASP A 130 6.86 -2.01 4.42
CA ASP A 130 5.70 -1.43 5.10
C ASP A 130 6.07 -1.08 6.55
N ALA A 131 6.36 0.19 6.79
CA ALA A 131 6.81 0.75 8.06
C ALA A 131 5.66 1.39 8.85
N SER A 132 5.77 1.36 10.18
CA SER A 132 4.82 2.03 11.10
C SER A 132 5.35 3.35 11.65
N ASN A 133 6.66 3.54 11.68
CA ASN A 133 7.33 4.67 12.29
C ASN A 133 8.69 4.94 11.62
N LEU A 134 9.39 5.97 12.11
CA LEU A 134 10.68 6.39 11.58
C LEU A 134 11.77 5.32 11.74
N ASP A 135 11.82 4.64 12.87
CA ASP A 135 12.87 3.65 13.16
C ASP A 135 12.76 2.44 12.24
N ASP A 136 11.54 1.95 12.00
CA ASP A 136 11.25 0.89 11.02
C ASP A 136 11.75 1.29 9.62
N GLY A 137 11.40 2.50 9.18
CA GLY A 137 11.77 3.00 7.86
C GLY A 137 13.29 3.19 7.70
N LEU A 138 13.96 3.73 8.72
CA LEU A 138 15.41 3.90 8.72
C LEU A 138 16.16 2.57 8.76
N LEU A 139 15.63 1.57 9.48
CA LEU A 139 16.17 0.22 9.46
C LEU A 139 16.10 -0.37 8.05
N ALA A 140 14.93 -0.30 7.42
CA ALA A 140 14.72 -0.79 6.06
C ALA A 140 15.63 -0.07 5.04
N HIS A 141 15.79 1.24 5.18
CA HIS A 141 16.69 2.04 4.34
C HIS A 141 18.16 1.60 4.47
N ARG A 142 18.63 1.36 5.70
CA ARG A 142 20.00 0.85 5.94
C ARG A 142 20.23 -0.54 5.36
N LEU A 143 19.20 -1.38 5.30
CA LEU A 143 19.26 -2.70 4.65
C LEU A 143 19.32 -2.59 3.12
N GLY A 144 19.02 -1.42 2.54
CA GLY A 144 19.01 -1.18 1.11
C GLY A 144 17.68 -1.52 0.42
N ILE A 145 16.57 -1.57 1.17
CA ILE A 145 15.22 -1.78 0.61
C ILE A 145 14.88 -0.60 -0.31
N ASP A 146 14.31 -0.90 -1.48
CA ASP A 146 14.17 0.06 -2.58
C ASP A 146 13.15 1.18 -2.28
N PHE A 147 12.04 0.83 -1.62
CA PHE A 147 10.96 1.76 -1.25
C PHE A 147 10.56 1.60 0.21
N ILE A 148 10.23 2.71 0.85
CA ILE A 148 9.73 2.73 2.23
C ILE A 148 8.29 3.26 2.22
N GLY A 149 7.34 2.40 2.58
CA GLY A 149 5.93 2.73 2.70
C GLY A 149 5.56 3.17 4.11
N THR A 150 4.72 4.20 4.26
CA THR A 150 4.14 4.60 5.55
C THR A 150 2.88 3.81 5.88
N THR A 151 2.71 2.66 5.25
CA THR A 151 1.51 1.83 5.21
C THR A 151 0.93 1.51 6.59
N LEU A 152 1.80 1.22 7.55
CA LEU A 152 1.41 0.78 8.90
C LEU A 152 1.41 1.90 9.93
N SER A 153 1.75 3.15 9.55
CA SER A 153 1.70 4.29 10.46
C SER A 153 0.29 4.50 11.00
N GLY A 154 0.16 4.50 12.33
CA GLY A 154 -1.11 4.61 13.04
C GLY A 154 -1.94 3.33 13.12
N TYR A 155 -1.58 2.25 12.40
CA TYR A 155 -2.29 0.96 12.46
C TYR A 155 -1.70 -0.03 13.48
N THR A 156 -0.61 0.33 14.13
CA THR A 156 0.03 -0.47 15.19
C THR A 156 -0.29 0.03 16.59
N GLN A 157 -1.26 0.94 16.72
CA GLN A 157 -1.70 1.56 17.98
C GLN A 157 -3.19 1.91 17.94
N ASP A 158 -3.81 2.06 19.10
CA ASP A 158 -5.20 2.48 19.28
C ASP A 158 -5.28 3.86 19.97
N PRO A 159 -6.20 4.75 19.55
CA PRO A 159 -7.04 4.66 18.35
C PRO A 159 -6.25 4.92 17.05
N VAL A 160 -6.72 4.37 15.94
CA VAL A 160 -6.16 4.67 14.62
C VAL A 160 -6.46 6.14 14.28
N PRO A 161 -5.45 6.96 13.92
CA PRO A 161 -5.66 8.36 13.54
C PRO A 161 -6.56 8.51 12.30
N SER A 162 -7.30 9.61 12.22
CA SER A 162 -8.13 9.94 11.03
C SER A 162 -7.31 10.45 9.85
N GLU A 163 -6.20 11.15 10.14
CA GLU A 163 -5.36 11.82 9.13
C GLU A 163 -4.13 10.98 8.77
N PRO A 164 -3.59 11.14 7.54
CA PRO A 164 -2.34 10.52 7.14
C PRO A 164 -1.14 11.12 7.88
N ASP A 165 -0.07 10.35 7.98
CA ASP A 165 1.16 10.77 8.67
C ASP A 165 2.14 11.50 7.71
N LEU A 166 1.83 12.76 7.41
CA LEU A 166 2.70 13.61 6.59
C LEU A 166 4.05 13.93 7.27
N ALA A 167 4.09 13.88 8.61
CA ALA A 167 5.32 14.11 9.36
C ALA A 167 6.31 12.96 9.14
N LEU A 168 5.85 11.71 9.19
CA LEU A 168 6.67 10.53 8.90
C LEU A 168 7.17 10.55 7.45
N VAL A 169 6.30 10.88 6.49
CA VAL A 169 6.70 11.03 5.07
C VAL A 169 7.86 12.01 4.95
N LYS A 170 7.74 13.19 5.56
CA LYS A 170 8.77 14.23 5.52
C LYS A 170 10.09 13.78 6.15
N GLN A 171 10.03 13.14 7.32
CA GLN A 171 11.22 12.66 8.03
C GLN A 171 11.99 11.59 7.23
N LEU A 172 11.27 10.62 6.67
CA LEU A 172 11.87 9.57 5.84
C LEU A 172 12.45 10.13 4.54
N ALA A 173 11.75 11.06 3.88
CA ALA A 173 12.24 11.72 2.67
C ALA A 173 13.52 12.53 2.95
N GLN A 174 13.57 13.26 4.06
CA GLN A 174 14.77 13.99 4.50
C GLN A 174 15.95 13.06 4.81
N ALA A 175 15.69 11.84 5.23
CA ALA A 175 16.71 10.81 5.44
C ALA A 175 17.19 10.14 4.14
N GLY A 176 16.68 10.54 2.98
CA GLY A 176 17.06 10.01 1.66
C GLY A 176 16.29 8.77 1.22
N CYS A 177 15.22 8.39 1.93
CA CYS A 177 14.37 7.27 1.56
C CYS A 177 13.52 7.62 0.32
N ARG A 178 13.27 6.62 -0.55
CA ARG A 178 12.21 6.72 -1.55
C ARG A 178 10.89 6.33 -0.89
N VAL A 179 10.14 7.34 -0.44
CA VAL A 179 8.93 7.14 0.35
C VAL A 179 7.72 6.94 -0.55
N ILE A 180 7.02 5.82 -0.38
CA ILE A 180 5.66 5.63 -0.91
C ILE A 180 4.69 5.97 0.23
N ALA A 181 4.05 7.13 0.12
CA ALA A 181 3.08 7.57 1.12
C ALA A 181 1.80 6.73 1.00
N GLU A 182 1.47 5.98 2.03
CA GLU A 182 0.29 5.12 2.09
C GLU A 182 -0.37 5.19 3.47
N GLY A 183 -1.68 5.09 3.50
CA GLY A 183 -2.49 5.12 4.72
C GLY A 183 -3.29 6.42 4.87
N ARG A 184 -4.62 6.31 4.78
CA ARG A 184 -5.60 7.40 5.02
C ARG A 184 -5.53 8.60 4.06
N TYR A 185 -4.91 8.46 2.90
CA TYR A 185 -4.93 9.50 1.85
C TYR A 185 -6.29 9.48 1.13
N ASN A 186 -7.34 9.98 1.81
CA ASN A 186 -8.73 9.84 1.39
C ASN A 186 -9.25 11.02 0.55
N SER A 187 -8.36 11.93 0.13
CA SER A 187 -8.72 13.01 -0.79
C SER A 187 -7.56 13.37 -1.72
N PRO A 188 -7.84 13.96 -2.90
CA PRO A 188 -6.78 14.45 -3.80
C PRO A 188 -5.85 15.48 -3.15
N ALA A 189 -6.38 16.32 -2.26
CA ALA A 189 -5.59 17.33 -1.54
C ALA A 189 -4.55 16.68 -0.61
N LEU A 190 -4.92 15.61 0.11
CA LEU A 190 -4.00 14.86 0.97
C LEU A 190 -2.92 14.14 0.15
N ALA A 191 -3.26 13.58 -1.00
CA ALA A 191 -2.28 12.96 -1.90
C ALA A 191 -1.27 14.01 -2.42
N ALA A 192 -1.73 15.18 -2.82
CA ALA A 192 -0.86 16.30 -3.22
C ALA A 192 0.03 16.77 -2.07
N ALA A 193 -0.50 16.84 -0.84
CA ALA A 193 0.27 17.18 0.35
C ALA A 193 1.39 16.17 0.64
N ALA A 194 1.17 14.88 0.39
CA ALA A 194 2.22 13.85 0.52
C ALA A 194 3.39 14.10 -0.44
N ILE A 195 3.12 14.40 -1.71
CA ILE A 195 4.17 14.76 -2.68
C ILE A 195 4.91 16.00 -2.21
N SER A 196 4.20 17.02 -1.73
CA SER A 196 4.80 18.25 -1.19
C SER A 196 5.66 17.99 0.07
N ALA A 197 5.32 16.97 0.86
CA ALA A 197 6.11 16.52 2.01
C ALA A 197 7.36 15.72 1.61
N GLY A 198 7.54 15.38 0.33
CA GLY A 198 8.70 14.68 -0.21
C GLY A 198 8.44 13.20 -0.55
N ALA A 199 7.19 12.77 -0.60
CA ALA A 199 6.89 11.41 -1.06
C ALA A 199 7.35 11.20 -2.50
N TYR A 200 7.90 10.03 -2.77
CA TYR A 200 8.28 9.58 -4.11
C TYR A 200 7.06 9.22 -4.96
N ALA A 201 6.07 8.60 -4.34
CA ALA A 201 4.77 8.27 -4.90
C ALA A 201 3.72 8.21 -3.79
N VAL A 202 2.44 8.16 -4.15
CA VAL A 202 1.33 8.05 -3.19
C VAL A 202 0.46 6.87 -3.55
N THR A 203 0.20 6.00 -2.56
CA THR A 203 -0.75 4.90 -2.69
C THR A 203 -2.10 5.29 -2.08
N VAL A 204 -3.15 5.17 -2.86
CA VAL A 204 -4.54 5.40 -2.42
C VAL A 204 -5.36 4.14 -2.59
N GLY A 205 -6.02 3.71 -1.52
CA GLY A 205 -6.87 2.52 -1.50
C GLY A 205 -8.35 2.85 -1.33
N SER A 206 -8.80 3.01 -0.09
CA SER A 206 -10.23 3.11 0.25
C SER A 206 -11.00 4.17 -0.53
N ALA A 207 -10.40 5.34 -0.78
CA ALA A 207 -11.01 6.42 -1.53
C ALA A 207 -11.18 6.15 -3.05
N ILE A 208 -10.58 5.08 -3.58
CA ILE A 208 -10.65 4.74 -5.01
C ILE A 208 -11.34 3.38 -5.22
N THR A 209 -11.06 2.37 -4.38
CA THR A 209 -11.42 0.98 -4.67
C THR A 209 -12.40 0.36 -3.69
N ARG A 210 -12.72 1.03 -2.56
CA ARG A 210 -13.67 0.51 -1.56
C ARG A 210 -14.95 1.34 -1.56
N ILE A 211 -15.88 0.97 -2.43
CA ILE A 211 -17.16 1.67 -2.61
C ILE A 211 -17.94 1.71 -1.30
N GLU A 212 -17.91 0.63 -0.51
CA GLU A 212 -18.57 0.55 0.79
C GLU A 212 -18.09 1.64 1.75
N HIS A 213 -16.78 1.88 1.80
CA HIS A 213 -16.21 2.95 2.64
C HIS A 213 -16.58 4.34 2.11
N ILE A 214 -16.51 4.53 0.79
CA ILE A 214 -16.86 5.82 0.17
C ILE A 214 -18.31 6.15 0.42
N CYS A 215 -19.24 5.22 0.19
CA CYS A 215 -20.66 5.40 0.49
C CYS A 215 -20.88 5.69 1.98
N GLY A 216 -20.20 4.95 2.89
CA GLY A 216 -20.27 5.22 4.32
C GLY A 216 -19.90 6.65 4.68
N TRP A 217 -18.77 7.17 4.16
CA TRP A 217 -18.36 8.56 4.42
C TRP A 217 -19.39 9.59 3.98
N PHE A 218 -20.06 9.37 2.85
CA PHE A 218 -21.16 10.26 2.40
C PHE A 218 -22.38 10.15 3.32
N CYS A 219 -22.79 8.94 3.70
CA CYS A 219 -23.90 8.72 4.62
C CYS A 219 -23.65 9.40 5.97
N ASP A 220 -22.47 9.15 6.57
CA ASP A 220 -22.08 9.73 7.86
C ASP A 220 -22.10 11.27 7.82
N ALA A 221 -21.59 11.87 6.75
CA ALA A 221 -21.58 13.33 6.60
C ALA A 221 -23.01 13.91 6.47
N ILE A 222 -23.92 13.23 5.78
CA ILE A 222 -25.33 13.62 5.66
C ILE A 222 -26.04 13.53 7.01
N GLU A 223 -25.85 12.43 7.74
CA GLU A 223 -26.45 12.21 9.07
C GLU A 223 -25.96 13.23 10.09
N GLN A 224 -24.65 13.53 10.12
CA GLN A 224 -24.08 14.55 11.01
C GLN A 224 -24.68 15.94 10.74
N HIS A 225 -24.90 16.29 9.47
CA HIS A 225 -25.51 17.56 9.12
C HIS A 225 -26.97 17.66 9.60
N GLU A 226 -27.75 16.60 9.48
CA GLU A 226 -29.13 16.57 9.98
C GLU A 226 -29.19 16.61 11.51
N ALA A 227 -28.29 15.90 12.21
CA ALA A 227 -28.21 15.94 13.67
C ALA A 227 -27.84 17.34 14.20
N ALA A 228 -26.94 18.05 13.53
CA ALA A 228 -26.55 19.41 13.89
C ALA A 228 -27.75 20.40 13.81
N LYS A 229 -28.60 20.28 12.78
CA LYS A 229 -29.80 21.11 12.66
C LYS A 229 -30.81 20.91 13.79
N LEU A 230 -30.93 19.67 14.30
CA LEU A 230 -31.86 19.35 15.40
C LEU A 230 -31.41 19.91 16.75
N THR A 231 -30.13 20.24 16.91
CA THR A 231 -29.58 20.82 18.15
C THR A 231 -29.59 22.35 18.17
N GLU A 232 -29.91 23.00 17.04
CA GLU A 232 -30.04 24.47 16.94
C GLU A 232 -31.46 24.97 17.23
N TYR A 233 -32.42 24.09 17.56
CA TYR A 233 -33.78 24.39 18.00
C TYR A 233 -34.01 24.00 19.46
#